data_3ce6029ad3160bb8ce0ad98573856084
#
_entry.id   3ce6029ad3160bb8ce0ad98573856084
#
_cell.length_a   1.000
_cell.length_b   1.000
_cell.length_c   1.000
_cell.angle_alpha   90.00
_cell.angle_beta   90.00
_cell.angle_gamma   90.00
#
_symmetry.space_group_name_H-M   'P 1'
#
loop_
_entity.id
_entity.type
_entity.pdbx_description
1 polymer ?
#
loop_
_entity_poly.entity_id
_entity_poly.type
_entity_poly.pdbx_seq_one_letter_code
_entity_poly.pdbx_strand_id
1 'polypeptide(L)'
;LSLEFDWNSIANAFSAAFVIEVVAPKISGVSGAEGLKDLTTASMVLSSYYIWKSIGSLPRYPGCIPLGVSLLNLITEVLNDPLIGTNTCLGYGLTAIPLASSILYATREGFVGDIEGLVGKGFRKLRACLAEEPPDALLKAISVARPSYHGVYVTSRVFRSVYDVLEESSSWDLVAYNIVRGFEVSLELVELLRRVELAELPVAVGRVYRYAASRYVDSVCFKSCGFMASRLVKVLASSERVDDLSLRKVLISTEINLGSISDVVASSVALTLVERYLRRLRRS
;
A
#
# COMPACT_ATOMS: atom_id res chain seq x y z
N LEU A 1 -13.70 -13.04 -27.32
CA LEU A 1 -12.33 -13.34 -26.86
C LEU A 1 -12.31 -13.10 -25.36
N SER A 2 -12.30 -14.18 -24.55
CA SER A 2 -11.99 -14.07 -23.13
C SER A 2 -10.52 -13.69 -23.03
N LEU A 3 -10.23 -12.46 -22.56
CA LEU A 3 -8.88 -12.10 -22.17
C LEU A 3 -8.50 -13.05 -21.02
N GLU A 4 -7.63 -14.02 -21.29
CA GLU A 4 -7.03 -14.83 -20.21
C GLU A 4 -6.13 -13.93 -19.38
N PHE A 5 -6.63 -13.57 -18.21
CA PHE A 5 -5.88 -12.83 -17.21
C PHE A 5 -4.81 -13.74 -16.59
N ASP A 6 -3.55 -13.50 -16.92
CA ASP A 6 -2.46 -14.13 -16.17
C ASP A 6 -2.32 -13.47 -14.80
N TRP A 7 -2.84 -14.14 -13.77
CA TRP A 7 -2.79 -13.65 -12.42
C TRP A 7 -1.37 -13.51 -11.85
N ASN A 8 -0.41 -14.30 -12.36
CA ASN A 8 1.00 -14.14 -11.98
C ASN A 8 1.54 -12.78 -12.43
N SER A 9 1.13 -12.28 -13.59
CA SER A 9 1.49 -10.92 -14.05
C SER A 9 0.92 -9.84 -13.13
N ILE A 10 -0.28 -10.03 -12.59
CA ILE A 10 -0.84 -9.12 -11.57
C ILE A 10 -0.02 -9.18 -10.27
N ALA A 11 0.27 -10.39 -9.76
CA ALA A 11 1.11 -10.56 -8.58
C ALA A 11 2.50 -9.93 -8.75
N ASN A 12 3.11 -10.10 -9.93
CA ASN A 12 4.38 -9.45 -10.29
C ASN A 12 4.29 -7.92 -10.27
N ALA A 13 3.18 -7.34 -10.77
CA ALA A 13 2.98 -5.89 -10.76
C ALA A 13 2.96 -5.34 -9.32
N PHE A 14 2.27 -5.99 -8.39
CA PHE A 14 2.25 -5.59 -6.98
C PHE A 14 3.60 -5.73 -6.30
N SER A 15 4.31 -6.84 -6.53
CA SER A 15 5.66 -7.06 -6.00
C SER A 15 6.66 -6.04 -6.54
N ALA A 16 6.66 -5.82 -7.87
CA ALA A 16 7.53 -4.84 -8.51
C ALA A 16 7.22 -3.41 -8.05
N ALA A 17 5.96 -3.07 -7.83
CA ALA A 17 5.55 -1.75 -7.34
C ALA A 17 6.16 -1.45 -5.97
N PHE A 18 6.17 -2.43 -5.07
CA PHE A 18 6.82 -2.30 -3.76
C PHE A 18 8.32 -2.02 -3.91
N VAL A 19 9.02 -2.76 -4.76
CA VAL A 19 10.46 -2.55 -5.03
C VAL A 19 10.71 -1.17 -5.65
N ILE A 20 9.91 -0.75 -6.64
CA ILE A 20 10.05 0.54 -7.30
C ILE A 20 9.86 1.68 -6.28
N GLU A 21 8.88 1.57 -5.39
CA GLU A 21 8.66 2.54 -4.33
C GLU A 21 9.87 2.60 -3.38
N VAL A 22 10.41 1.45 -2.96
CA VAL A 22 11.58 1.36 -2.08
C VAL A 22 12.83 2.00 -2.68
N VAL A 23 13.09 1.80 -3.96
CA VAL A 23 14.30 2.35 -4.62
C VAL A 23 14.13 3.78 -5.12
N ALA A 24 12.91 4.31 -5.13
CA ALA A 24 12.63 5.66 -5.59
C ALA A 24 13.35 6.73 -4.73
N PRO A 25 13.85 7.81 -5.34
CA PRO A 25 14.42 8.93 -4.60
C PRO A 25 13.31 9.71 -3.88
N LYS A 26 13.14 9.46 -2.58
CA LYS A 26 12.04 10.01 -1.77
C LYS A 26 12.53 10.98 -0.70
N ILE A 27 11.65 11.84 -0.24
CA ILE A 27 11.93 12.79 0.85
C ILE A 27 11.96 12.12 2.24
N SER A 28 11.44 10.88 2.40
CA SER A 28 11.46 10.12 3.66
C SER A 28 11.39 8.61 3.40
N GLY A 29 11.56 7.81 4.44
CA GLY A 29 11.52 6.35 4.36
C GLY A 29 12.79 5.74 3.76
N VAL A 30 12.76 4.43 3.52
CA VAL A 30 13.82 3.72 2.81
C VAL A 30 13.86 4.20 1.36
N SER A 31 15.04 4.55 0.86
CA SER A 31 15.20 5.13 -0.47
C SER A 31 16.57 4.78 -1.06
N GLY A 32 16.60 4.06 -2.17
CA GLY A 32 17.83 3.62 -2.79
C GLY A 32 18.67 2.75 -1.84
N ALA A 33 19.92 3.16 -1.54
CA ALA A 33 20.81 2.45 -0.61
C ALA A 33 20.61 2.85 0.86
N GLU A 34 19.80 3.88 1.14
CA GLU A 34 19.62 4.41 2.49
C GLU A 34 18.44 3.73 3.20
N GLY A 35 18.74 3.09 4.32
CA GLY A 35 17.72 2.55 5.24
C GLY A 35 17.12 3.60 6.15
N LEU A 36 16.14 3.17 6.94
CA LEU A 36 15.54 3.97 8.02
C LEU A 36 15.33 3.07 9.24
N LYS A 37 15.99 3.37 10.36
CA LYS A 37 15.97 2.54 11.58
C LYS A 37 16.43 1.11 11.28
N ASP A 38 15.58 0.13 11.60
CA ASP A 38 15.77 -1.30 11.35
C ASP A 38 15.39 -1.74 9.92
N LEU A 39 14.82 -0.83 9.13
CA LEU A 39 14.43 -1.10 7.75
C LEU A 39 15.60 -0.83 6.80
N THR A 40 16.02 -1.86 6.07
CA THR A 40 17.04 -1.77 5.03
C THR A 40 16.40 -1.96 3.66
N THR A 41 17.05 -1.43 2.61
CA THR A 41 16.63 -1.69 1.23
C THR A 41 16.61 -3.19 0.94
N ALA A 42 17.58 -3.95 1.46
CA ALA A 42 17.64 -5.39 1.27
C ALA A 42 16.45 -6.10 1.90
N SER A 43 16.12 -5.82 3.18
CA SER A 43 14.97 -6.43 3.86
C SER A 43 13.65 -6.09 3.16
N MET A 44 13.50 -4.85 2.68
CA MET A 44 12.32 -4.43 1.93
C MET A 44 12.22 -5.17 0.57
N VAL A 45 13.33 -5.25 -0.18
CA VAL A 45 13.35 -5.95 -1.48
C VAL A 45 13.06 -7.45 -1.29
N LEU A 46 13.64 -8.11 -0.28
CA LEU A 46 13.34 -9.51 0.02
C LEU A 46 11.86 -9.72 0.35
N SER A 47 11.24 -8.78 1.05
CA SER A 47 9.80 -8.84 1.38
C SER A 47 8.89 -8.84 0.16
N SER A 48 9.37 -8.34 -1.00
CA SER A 48 8.61 -8.32 -2.25
C SER A 48 8.23 -9.73 -2.73
N TYR A 49 9.05 -10.75 -2.42
CA TYR A 49 8.74 -12.15 -2.69
C TYR A 49 7.48 -12.60 -1.95
N TYR A 50 7.34 -12.24 -0.67
CA TYR A 50 6.18 -12.61 0.14
C TYR A 50 4.92 -11.88 -0.31
N ILE A 51 5.06 -10.62 -0.77
CA ILE A 51 3.97 -9.88 -1.41
C ILE A 51 3.51 -10.60 -2.68
N TRP A 52 4.43 -10.98 -3.56
CA TRP A 52 4.13 -11.76 -4.76
C TRP A 52 3.40 -13.06 -4.42
N LYS A 53 3.92 -13.83 -3.46
CA LYS A 53 3.32 -15.10 -3.00
C LYS A 53 1.93 -14.90 -2.44
N SER A 54 1.72 -13.89 -1.61
CA SER A 54 0.42 -13.55 -1.01
C SER A 54 -0.60 -13.20 -2.08
N ILE A 55 -0.28 -12.25 -2.97
CA ILE A 55 -1.17 -11.84 -4.06
C ILE A 55 -1.41 -12.99 -5.03
N GLY A 56 -0.38 -13.75 -5.40
CA GLY A 56 -0.48 -14.92 -6.28
C GLY A 56 -1.39 -16.02 -5.76
N SER A 57 -1.59 -16.09 -4.45
CA SER A 57 -2.45 -17.08 -3.81
C SER A 57 -3.94 -16.73 -3.80
N LEU A 58 -4.33 -15.46 -4.03
CA LEU A 58 -5.72 -14.99 -3.92
C LEU A 58 -6.72 -15.74 -4.82
N PRO A 59 -6.39 -16.17 -6.05
CA PRO A 59 -7.31 -16.94 -6.88
C PRO A 59 -7.78 -18.28 -6.28
N ARG A 60 -7.06 -18.79 -5.28
CA ARG A 60 -7.44 -20.04 -4.59
C ARG A 60 -8.72 -19.93 -3.75
N TYR A 61 -9.12 -18.71 -3.41
CA TYR A 61 -10.37 -18.46 -2.69
C TYR A 61 -11.54 -18.32 -3.69
N PRO A 62 -12.49 -19.25 -3.75
CA PRO A 62 -13.58 -19.21 -4.72
C PRO A 62 -14.61 -18.11 -4.41
N GLY A 63 -14.73 -17.73 -3.12
CA GLY A 63 -15.67 -16.71 -2.63
C GLY A 63 -14.97 -15.44 -2.15
N CYS A 64 -15.31 -15.00 -0.95
CA CYS A 64 -14.66 -13.90 -0.28
C CYS A 64 -13.21 -14.23 0.07
N ILE A 65 -12.31 -13.31 -0.24
CA ILE A 65 -10.90 -13.41 0.14
C ILE A 65 -10.79 -12.88 1.57
N PRO A 66 -10.30 -13.69 2.53
CA PRO A 66 -10.17 -13.27 3.92
C PRO A 66 -8.94 -12.36 4.05
N LEU A 67 -9.17 -11.05 4.14
CA LEU A 67 -8.11 -10.04 4.26
C LEU A 67 -7.24 -10.28 5.50
N GLY A 68 -7.87 -10.45 6.66
CA GLY A 68 -7.16 -10.62 7.93
C GLY A 68 -6.26 -11.85 7.93
N VAL A 69 -6.75 -12.99 7.42
CA VAL A 69 -5.98 -14.23 7.31
C VAL A 69 -4.83 -14.07 6.31
N SER A 70 -5.10 -13.48 5.14
CA SER A 70 -4.08 -13.28 4.11
C SER A 70 -2.97 -12.35 4.60
N LEU A 71 -3.33 -11.27 5.30
CA LEU A 71 -2.38 -10.34 5.89
C LEU A 71 -1.58 -10.99 7.04
N LEU A 72 -2.24 -11.73 7.91
CA LEU A 72 -1.57 -12.45 9.02
C LEU A 72 -0.51 -13.43 8.49
N ASN A 73 -0.85 -14.17 7.44
CA ASN A 73 0.09 -15.10 6.80
C ASN A 73 1.28 -14.34 6.21
N LEU A 74 1.05 -13.26 5.44
CA LEU A 74 2.10 -12.43 4.88
C LEU A 74 3.05 -11.92 5.96
N ILE A 75 2.53 -11.31 7.02
CA ILE A 75 3.34 -10.74 8.10
C ILE A 75 4.10 -11.83 8.86
N THR A 76 3.45 -12.97 9.13
CA THR A 76 4.10 -14.08 9.84
C THR A 76 5.27 -14.64 9.02
N GLU A 77 5.10 -14.81 7.71
CA GLU A 77 6.18 -15.30 6.84
C GLU A 77 7.34 -14.31 6.78
N VAL A 78 7.08 -13.01 6.64
CA VAL A 78 8.12 -11.96 6.63
C VAL A 78 8.88 -11.92 7.94
N LEU A 79 8.20 -12.00 9.08
CA LEU A 79 8.85 -11.96 10.40
C LEU A 79 9.64 -13.21 10.72
N ASN A 80 9.24 -14.37 10.18
CA ASN A 80 9.94 -15.64 10.37
C ASN A 80 11.12 -15.83 9.41
N ASP A 81 11.26 -14.98 8.38
CA ASP A 81 12.41 -15.02 7.49
C ASP A 81 13.66 -14.48 8.21
N PRO A 82 14.72 -15.30 8.39
CA PRO A 82 15.92 -14.88 9.13
C PRO A 82 16.70 -13.74 8.46
N LEU A 83 16.47 -13.47 7.17
CA LEU A 83 17.09 -12.37 6.44
C LEU A 83 16.32 -11.06 6.56
N ILE A 84 15.06 -11.12 7.02
CA ILE A 84 14.18 -9.95 7.17
C ILE A 84 13.95 -9.67 8.65
N GLY A 85 13.25 -10.55 9.37
CA GLY A 85 13.05 -10.54 10.82
C GLY A 85 12.33 -9.32 11.40
N THR A 86 11.86 -8.39 10.55
CA THR A 86 11.19 -7.14 10.96
C THR A 86 9.98 -6.85 10.08
N ASN A 87 9.07 -6.02 10.58
CA ASN A 87 7.88 -5.61 9.82
C ASN A 87 8.24 -4.61 8.73
N THR A 88 8.27 -5.07 7.49
CA THR A 88 8.60 -4.27 6.31
C THR A 88 7.37 -3.90 5.46
N CYS A 89 6.23 -4.60 5.61
CA CYS A 89 5.17 -4.53 4.60
C CYS A 89 3.73 -4.57 5.17
N LEU A 90 3.51 -4.33 6.46
CA LEU A 90 2.15 -4.36 7.03
C LEU A 90 1.20 -3.40 6.30
N GLY A 91 1.58 -2.13 6.17
CA GLY A 91 0.71 -1.11 5.56
C GLY A 91 0.50 -1.37 4.07
N TYR A 92 1.57 -1.73 3.35
CA TYR A 92 1.43 -2.10 1.94
C TYR A 92 0.59 -3.38 1.76
N GLY A 93 0.81 -4.42 2.55
CA GLY A 93 -0.01 -5.64 2.51
C GLY A 93 -1.49 -5.36 2.80
N LEU A 94 -1.74 -4.48 3.79
CA LEU A 94 -3.10 -4.04 4.13
C LEU A 94 -3.79 -3.31 2.97
N THR A 95 -3.05 -2.62 2.09
CA THR A 95 -3.60 -1.96 0.89
C THR A 95 -3.61 -2.89 -0.32
N ALA A 96 -2.52 -3.60 -0.56
CA ALA A 96 -2.29 -4.39 -1.77
C ALA A 96 -3.24 -5.60 -1.88
N ILE A 97 -3.45 -6.33 -0.77
CA ILE A 97 -4.33 -7.50 -0.75
C ILE A 97 -5.78 -7.13 -1.13
N PRO A 98 -6.44 -6.14 -0.49
CA PRO A 98 -7.81 -5.78 -0.86
C PRO A 98 -7.89 -5.13 -2.24
N LEU A 99 -6.86 -4.38 -2.67
CA LEU A 99 -6.81 -3.80 -4.00
C LEU A 99 -6.73 -4.88 -5.09
N ALA A 100 -5.83 -5.86 -4.93
CA ALA A 100 -5.73 -7.03 -5.81
C ALA A 100 -7.02 -7.86 -5.79
N SER A 101 -7.65 -8.01 -4.60
CA SER A 101 -8.95 -8.69 -4.47
C SER A 101 -10.05 -7.98 -5.27
N SER A 102 -10.08 -6.65 -5.26
CA SER A 102 -11.02 -5.88 -6.09
C SER A 102 -10.83 -6.18 -7.58
N ILE A 103 -9.59 -6.17 -8.07
CA ILE A 103 -9.28 -6.53 -9.45
C ILE A 103 -9.75 -7.96 -9.76
N LEU A 104 -9.46 -8.92 -8.87
CA LEU A 104 -9.84 -10.31 -9.04
C LEU A 104 -11.36 -10.50 -9.07
N TYR A 105 -12.12 -9.80 -8.22
CA TYR A 105 -13.58 -9.88 -8.24
C TYR A 105 -14.16 -9.33 -9.53
N ALA A 106 -13.67 -8.17 -10.00
CA ALA A 106 -14.12 -7.60 -11.27
C ALA A 106 -13.83 -8.53 -12.47
N THR A 107 -12.65 -9.13 -12.51
CA THR A 107 -12.27 -10.06 -13.59
C THR A 107 -13.09 -11.34 -13.57
N ARG A 108 -13.41 -11.89 -12.39
CA ARG A 108 -14.30 -13.05 -12.24
C ARG A 108 -15.73 -12.78 -12.72
N GLU A 109 -16.19 -11.53 -12.62
CA GLU A 109 -17.47 -11.10 -13.19
C GLU A 109 -17.39 -10.78 -14.69
N GLY A 110 -16.25 -11.08 -15.34
CA GLY A 110 -16.04 -10.82 -16.76
C GLY A 110 -15.89 -9.34 -17.14
N PHE A 111 -15.62 -8.47 -16.15
CA PHE A 111 -15.46 -7.05 -16.44
C PHE A 111 -14.12 -6.80 -17.16
N VAL A 112 -14.21 -6.10 -18.29
CA VAL A 112 -13.08 -5.66 -19.11
C VAL A 112 -13.19 -4.14 -19.28
N GLY A 113 -12.50 -3.39 -18.42
CA GLY A 113 -12.53 -1.93 -18.42
C GLY A 113 -11.15 -1.32 -18.14
N ASP A 114 -11.10 -0.01 -17.92
CA ASP A 114 -9.93 0.67 -17.39
C ASP A 114 -9.68 0.28 -15.94
N ILE A 115 -8.59 0.76 -15.39
CA ILE A 115 -8.17 0.38 -14.03
C ILE A 115 -9.15 0.91 -12.97
N GLU A 116 -9.71 2.09 -13.17
CA GLU A 116 -10.71 2.70 -12.30
C GLU A 116 -11.99 1.87 -12.27
N GLY A 117 -12.46 1.45 -13.44
CA GLY A 117 -13.64 0.60 -13.58
C GLY A 117 -13.45 -0.77 -12.94
N LEU A 118 -12.27 -1.40 -13.12
CA LEU A 118 -11.91 -2.66 -12.46
C LEU A 118 -11.94 -2.54 -10.94
N VAL A 119 -11.25 -1.54 -10.40
CA VAL A 119 -11.18 -1.31 -8.96
C VAL A 119 -12.58 -1.00 -8.41
N GLY A 120 -13.31 -0.06 -9.03
CA GLY A 120 -14.64 0.34 -8.58
C GLY A 120 -15.68 -0.78 -8.66
N LYS A 121 -15.65 -1.59 -9.73
CA LYS A 121 -16.53 -2.76 -9.89
C LYS A 121 -16.27 -3.80 -8.79
N GLY A 122 -15.01 -4.17 -8.60
CA GLY A 122 -14.63 -5.19 -7.62
C GLY A 122 -14.74 -4.70 -6.18
N PHE A 123 -14.59 -3.41 -5.93
CA PHE A 123 -14.69 -2.82 -4.59
C PHE A 123 -16.07 -3.06 -3.94
N ARG A 124 -17.16 -3.07 -4.71
CA ARG A 124 -18.49 -3.38 -4.16
C ARG A 124 -18.52 -4.78 -3.56
N LYS A 125 -17.96 -5.77 -4.24
CA LYS A 125 -17.86 -7.14 -3.71
C LYS A 125 -16.89 -7.22 -2.53
N LEU A 126 -15.72 -6.55 -2.63
CA LEU A 126 -14.75 -6.47 -1.55
C LEU A 126 -15.41 -5.92 -0.27
N ARG A 127 -16.11 -4.79 -0.35
CA ARG A 127 -16.77 -4.17 0.80
C ARG A 127 -17.75 -5.12 1.48
N ALA A 128 -18.55 -5.84 0.70
CA ALA A 128 -19.47 -6.84 1.24
C ALA A 128 -18.72 -7.97 1.98
N CYS A 129 -17.62 -8.47 1.40
CA CYS A 129 -16.78 -9.50 2.04
C CYS A 129 -16.16 -9.01 3.35
N LEU A 130 -15.60 -7.79 3.37
CA LEU A 130 -14.99 -7.20 4.57
C LEU A 130 -16.02 -6.94 5.69
N ALA A 131 -17.27 -6.65 5.34
CA ALA A 131 -18.36 -6.45 6.31
C ALA A 131 -18.84 -7.77 6.97
N GLU A 132 -18.56 -8.90 6.34
CA GLU A 132 -18.88 -10.24 6.87
C GLU A 132 -17.67 -10.91 7.54
N GLU A 133 -16.45 -10.44 7.28
CA GLU A 133 -15.22 -11.04 7.81
C GLU A 133 -15.00 -10.66 9.27
N PRO A 134 -14.83 -11.64 10.21
CA PRO A 134 -14.47 -11.37 11.59
C PRO A 134 -13.12 -10.66 11.73
N PRO A 135 -12.96 -9.71 12.68
CA PRO A 135 -11.77 -8.86 12.75
C PRO A 135 -10.54 -9.54 13.37
N ASP A 136 -10.71 -10.70 14.02
CA ASP A 136 -9.68 -11.32 14.87
C ASP A 136 -8.34 -11.53 14.15
N ALA A 137 -8.38 -12.05 12.92
CA ALA A 137 -7.17 -12.30 12.15
C ALA A 137 -6.46 -11.00 11.75
N LEU A 138 -7.21 -9.95 11.39
CA LEU A 138 -6.67 -8.62 11.09
C LEU A 138 -6.02 -8.01 12.34
N LEU A 139 -6.71 -8.02 13.47
CA LEU A 139 -6.19 -7.48 14.73
C LEU A 139 -4.95 -8.26 15.18
N LYS A 140 -4.92 -9.58 14.99
CA LYS A 140 -3.75 -10.40 15.25
C LYS A 140 -2.58 -10.05 14.32
N ALA A 141 -2.82 -9.84 13.01
CA ALA A 141 -1.79 -9.41 12.07
C ALA A 141 -1.14 -8.10 12.50
N ILE A 142 -1.95 -7.10 12.88
CA ILE A 142 -1.48 -5.81 13.39
C ILE A 142 -0.67 -6.00 14.68
N SER A 143 -1.16 -6.82 15.61
CA SER A 143 -0.48 -7.10 16.88
C SER A 143 0.88 -7.78 16.69
N VAL A 144 0.96 -8.77 15.80
CA VAL A 144 2.19 -9.52 15.50
C VAL A 144 3.20 -8.63 14.78
N ALA A 145 2.76 -7.77 13.87
CA ALA A 145 3.62 -6.82 13.15
C ALA A 145 4.28 -5.78 14.06
N ARG A 146 3.74 -5.55 15.28
CA ARG A 146 4.24 -4.58 16.26
C ARG A 146 4.63 -3.23 15.63
N PRO A 147 3.69 -2.56 14.93
CA PRO A 147 4.00 -1.24 14.38
C PRO A 147 4.42 -0.28 15.49
N SER A 148 5.24 0.71 15.16
CA SER A 148 5.87 1.65 16.12
C SER A 148 4.88 2.39 17.03
N TYR A 149 3.60 2.42 16.67
CA TYR A 149 2.50 3.05 17.41
C TYR A 149 1.52 2.03 18.04
N HIS A 150 1.91 0.74 18.09
CA HIS A 150 1.04 -0.31 18.66
C HIS A 150 0.69 0.01 20.12
N GLY A 151 -0.62 -0.04 20.42
CA GLY A 151 -1.15 0.27 21.76
C GLY A 151 -1.59 1.71 21.98
N VAL A 152 -1.17 2.66 21.15
CA VAL A 152 -1.55 4.09 21.33
C VAL A 152 -3.01 4.35 20.93
N TYR A 153 -3.51 3.61 19.93
CA TYR A 153 -4.86 3.78 19.37
C TYR A 153 -5.70 2.50 19.39
N VAL A 154 -5.29 1.49 20.16
CA VAL A 154 -6.12 0.30 20.38
C VAL A 154 -7.29 0.72 21.25
N THR A 155 -8.45 0.85 20.65
CA THR A 155 -9.68 1.15 21.37
C THR A 155 -10.18 -0.10 22.10
N SER A 156 -10.84 0.08 23.26
CA SER A 156 -11.55 -0.99 23.97
C SER A 156 -12.84 -1.42 23.25
N ARG A 157 -13.05 -0.95 22.02
CA ARG A 157 -14.24 -1.27 21.22
C ARG A 157 -14.22 -2.70 20.73
N VAL A 158 -15.36 -3.34 20.79
CA VAL A 158 -15.62 -4.63 20.13
C VAL A 158 -16.04 -4.33 18.68
N PHE A 159 -15.22 -4.72 17.73
CA PHE A 159 -15.55 -4.65 16.32
C PHE A 159 -16.27 -5.94 15.88
N ARG A 160 -17.23 -5.82 14.96
CA ARG A 160 -18.00 -6.95 14.43
C ARG A 160 -17.40 -7.51 13.16
N SER A 161 -16.67 -6.66 12.39
CA SER A 161 -16.12 -7.02 11.11
C SER A 161 -14.78 -6.31 10.84
N VAL A 162 -14.06 -6.83 9.85
CA VAL A 162 -12.87 -6.15 9.29
C VAL A 162 -13.23 -4.76 8.76
N TYR A 163 -14.41 -4.61 8.13
CA TYR A 163 -14.85 -3.31 7.64
C TYR A 163 -15.04 -2.30 8.77
N ASP A 164 -15.62 -2.69 9.92
CA ASP A 164 -15.78 -1.81 11.08
C ASP A 164 -14.42 -1.29 11.59
N VAL A 165 -13.38 -2.16 11.61
CA VAL A 165 -12.02 -1.75 12.00
C VAL A 165 -11.46 -0.72 11.04
N LEU A 166 -11.59 -0.94 9.73
CA LEU A 166 -11.09 -0.02 8.70
C LEU A 166 -11.87 1.31 8.72
N GLU A 167 -13.19 1.27 8.85
CA GLU A 167 -14.06 2.45 8.88
C GLU A 167 -13.73 3.35 10.08
N GLU A 168 -13.62 2.80 11.29
CA GLU A 168 -13.19 3.54 12.48
C GLU A 168 -11.79 4.15 12.30
N SER A 169 -10.85 3.36 11.77
CA SER A 169 -9.47 3.80 11.54
C SER A 169 -9.36 4.85 10.45
N SER A 170 -10.30 4.92 9.51
CA SER A 170 -10.24 5.80 8.34
C SER A 170 -10.23 7.29 8.70
N SER A 171 -10.68 7.66 9.89
CA SER A 171 -10.68 9.05 10.36
C SER A 171 -9.27 9.59 10.67
N TRP A 172 -8.28 8.71 10.88
CA TRP A 172 -6.92 9.08 11.28
C TRP A 172 -5.80 8.25 10.60
N ASP A 173 -6.17 7.20 9.87
CA ASP A 173 -5.22 6.33 9.15
C ASP A 173 -5.43 6.43 7.64
N LEU A 174 -4.39 6.88 6.92
CA LEU A 174 -4.43 7.11 5.48
C LEU A 174 -4.65 5.82 4.68
N VAL A 175 -4.09 4.69 5.14
CA VAL A 175 -4.27 3.39 4.50
C VAL A 175 -5.72 2.93 4.64
N ALA A 176 -6.27 2.97 5.85
CA ALA A 176 -7.67 2.63 6.11
C ALA A 176 -8.61 3.58 5.33
N TYR A 177 -8.35 4.89 5.34
CA TYR A 177 -9.09 5.88 4.55
C TYR A 177 -9.10 5.51 3.07
N ASN A 178 -7.93 5.22 2.48
CA ASN A 178 -7.81 4.85 1.08
C ASN A 178 -8.66 3.60 0.73
N ILE A 179 -8.66 2.57 1.61
CA ILE A 179 -9.43 1.34 1.40
C ILE A 179 -10.94 1.64 1.48
N VAL A 180 -11.39 2.28 2.55
CA VAL A 180 -12.82 2.55 2.79
C VAL A 180 -13.43 3.42 1.70
N ARG A 181 -12.63 4.33 1.13
CA ARG A 181 -13.02 5.22 0.02
C ARG A 181 -12.82 4.59 -1.37
N GLY A 182 -12.64 3.28 -1.46
CA GLY A 182 -12.51 2.59 -2.74
C GLY A 182 -11.22 2.90 -3.47
N PHE A 183 -10.14 3.11 -2.73
CA PHE A 183 -8.79 3.41 -3.21
C PHE A 183 -8.65 4.76 -3.94
N GLU A 184 -9.48 5.75 -3.56
CA GLU A 184 -9.51 7.06 -4.24
C GLU A 184 -8.15 7.76 -4.24
N VAL A 185 -7.36 7.65 -3.13
CA VAL A 185 -6.02 8.24 -3.06
C VAL A 185 -5.07 7.56 -4.04
N SER A 186 -5.05 6.22 -4.05
CA SER A 186 -4.21 5.47 -4.98
C SER A 186 -4.58 5.76 -6.44
N LEU A 187 -5.88 5.86 -6.76
CA LEU A 187 -6.36 6.18 -8.11
C LEU A 187 -6.02 7.62 -8.52
N GLU A 188 -6.11 8.59 -7.62
CA GLU A 188 -5.65 9.98 -7.88
C GLU A 188 -4.16 9.98 -8.28
N LEU A 189 -3.32 9.22 -7.55
CA LEU A 189 -1.89 9.18 -7.82
C LEU A 189 -1.53 8.42 -9.11
N VAL A 190 -2.37 7.46 -9.56
CA VAL A 190 -2.21 6.80 -10.87
C VAL A 190 -2.19 7.80 -12.01
N GLU A 191 -3.02 8.84 -11.97
CA GLU A 191 -3.09 9.86 -13.02
C GLU A 191 -1.74 10.54 -13.25
N LEU A 192 -0.95 10.73 -12.17
CA LEU A 192 0.38 11.35 -12.25
C LEU A 192 1.43 10.40 -12.85
N LEU A 193 1.20 9.07 -12.79
CA LEU A 193 2.12 8.05 -13.27
C LEU A 193 1.76 7.48 -14.65
N ARG A 194 0.53 7.71 -15.11
CA ARG A 194 -0.06 7.04 -16.29
C ARG A 194 0.76 7.20 -17.58
N ARG A 195 1.39 8.36 -17.77
CA ARG A 195 2.15 8.70 -19.00
C ARG A 195 3.66 8.58 -18.81
N VAL A 196 4.13 8.20 -17.64
CA VAL A 196 5.56 8.10 -17.33
C VAL A 196 6.13 6.84 -17.97
N GLU A 197 7.25 6.94 -18.67
CA GLU A 197 7.93 5.76 -19.21
C GLU A 197 8.45 4.83 -18.10
N LEU A 198 8.57 3.53 -18.39
CA LEU A 198 8.94 2.55 -17.35
C LEU A 198 10.33 2.84 -16.75
N ALA A 199 11.26 3.28 -17.58
CA ALA A 199 12.63 3.61 -17.14
C ALA A 199 12.67 4.84 -16.20
N GLU A 200 11.72 5.75 -16.33
CA GLU A 200 11.62 6.96 -15.53
C GLU A 200 10.75 6.78 -14.26
N LEU A 201 10.10 5.63 -14.15
CA LEU A 201 9.10 5.40 -13.09
C LEU A 201 9.66 5.61 -11.68
N PRO A 202 10.87 5.14 -11.30
CA PRO A 202 11.38 5.39 -9.94
C PRO A 202 11.52 6.89 -9.62
N VAL A 203 11.98 7.70 -10.57
CA VAL A 203 12.14 9.15 -10.38
C VAL A 203 10.76 9.82 -10.28
N ALA A 204 9.81 9.41 -11.11
CA ALA A 204 8.44 9.92 -11.06
C ALA A 204 7.75 9.55 -9.72
N VAL A 205 7.99 8.36 -9.21
CA VAL A 205 7.49 7.91 -7.90
C VAL A 205 7.99 8.82 -6.78
N GLY A 206 9.24 9.27 -6.80
CA GLY A 206 9.75 10.25 -5.84
C GLY A 206 8.94 11.56 -5.87
N ARG A 207 8.62 12.09 -7.06
CA ARG A 207 7.78 13.29 -7.23
C ARG A 207 6.34 13.07 -6.73
N VAL A 208 5.77 11.91 -7.06
CA VAL A 208 4.41 11.53 -6.60
C VAL A 208 4.38 11.37 -5.08
N TYR A 209 5.44 10.83 -4.49
CA TYR A 209 5.59 10.73 -3.04
C TYR A 209 5.56 12.12 -2.36
N ARG A 210 6.34 13.08 -2.88
CA ARG A 210 6.30 14.47 -2.39
C ARG A 210 4.93 15.10 -2.58
N TYR A 211 4.30 14.90 -3.73
CA TYR A 211 2.94 15.37 -3.99
C TYR A 211 1.96 14.79 -2.95
N ALA A 212 1.99 13.49 -2.71
CA ALA A 212 1.13 12.84 -1.70
C ALA A 212 1.40 13.42 -0.29
N ALA A 213 2.67 13.62 0.10
CA ALA A 213 3.05 14.23 1.36
C ALA A 213 2.55 15.68 1.50
N SER A 214 2.42 16.42 0.40
CA SER A 214 1.86 17.78 0.39
C SER A 214 0.33 17.81 0.52
N ARG A 215 -0.34 16.71 0.16
CA ARG A 215 -1.82 16.61 0.14
C ARG A 215 -2.39 15.93 1.37
N TYR A 216 -1.75 14.87 1.82
CA TYR A 216 -2.24 14.00 2.88
C TYR A 216 -1.39 14.09 4.14
N VAL A 217 -2.01 13.86 5.28
CA VAL A 217 -1.30 13.68 6.55
C VAL A 217 -0.87 12.23 6.66
N ASP A 218 0.44 12.00 6.84
CA ASP A 218 0.93 10.65 7.07
C ASP A 218 0.53 10.14 8.45
N SER A 219 -0.13 8.99 8.50
CA SER A 219 -0.63 8.42 9.75
C SER A 219 0.48 7.81 10.63
N VAL A 220 1.58 7.34 10.04
CA VAL A 220 2.74 6.86 10.82
C VAL A 220 3.43 8.03 11.51
N CYS A 221 3.67 9.12 10.77
CA CYS A 221 4.21 10.36 11.32
C CYS A 221 3.27 10.95 12.39
N PHE A 222 1.96 11.00 12.11
CA PHE A 222 0.96 11.49 13.07
C PHE A 222 1.02 10.73 14.41
N LYS A 223 1.07 9.41 14.36
CA LYS A 223 1.09 8.54 15.54
C LYS A 223 2.43 8.57 16.29
N SER A 224 3.56 8.69 15.59
CA SER A 224 4.89 8.64 16.18
C SER A 224 5.44 10.00 16.62
N CYS A 225 5.11 11.07 15.88
CA CYS A 225 5.66 12.41 16.08
C CYS A 225 4.60 13.46 16.46
N GLY A 226 3.32 13.09 16.43
CA GLY A 226 2.21 13.95 16.79
C GLY A 226 1.67 14.82 15.66
N PHE A 227 0.53 15.46 15.92
CA PHE A 227 -0.22 16.24 14.94
C PHE A 227 0.58 17.40 14.33
N MET A 228 1.29 18.15 15.16
CA MET A 228 2.03 19.34 14.70
C MET A 228 3.17 18.95 13.75
N ALA A 229 3.92 17.88 14.05
CA ALA A 229 4.99 17.39 13.18
C ALA A 229 4.44 16.92 11.83
N SER A 230 3.35 16.16 11.83
CA SER A 230 2.73 15.69 10.59
C SER A 230 2.18 16.84 9.71
N ARG A 231 1.64 17.90 10.33
CA ARG A 231 1.19 19.11 9.62
C ARG A 231 2.37 19.92 9.08
N LEU A 232 3.46 20.03 9.84
CA LEU A 232 4.67 20.72 9.39
C LEU A 232 5.27 20.02 8.16
N VAL A 233 5.36 18.69 8.17
CA VAL A 233 5.83 17.92 7.01
C VAL A 233 4.99 18.24 5.78
N LYS A 234 3.66 18.26 5.91
CA LYS A 234 2.76 18.61 4.81
C LYS A 234 3.05 20.00 4.25
N VAL A 235 3.25 21.02 5.10
CA VAL A 235 3.60 22.37 4.69
C VAL A 235 4.97 22.42 4.01
N LEU A 236 5.97 21.75 4.55
CA LEU A 236 7.31 21.69 3.95
C LEU A 236 7.30 20.98 2.59
N ALA A 237 6.56 19.86 2.47
CA ALA A 237 6.42 19.15 1.21
C ALA A 237 5.70 19.97 0.13
N SER A 238 4.77 20.86 0.50
CA SER A 238 4.07 21.75 -0.43
C SER A 238 4.89 22.98 -0.83
N SER A 239 5.99 23.29 -0.13
CA SER A 239 6.79 24.48 -0.39
C SER A 239 7.77 24.26 -1.55
N GLU A 240 7.67 25.08 -2.59
CA GLU A 240 8.63 25.10 -3.70
C GLU A 240 10.03 25.62 -3.30
N ARG A 241 10.12 26.28 -2.13
CA ARG A 241 11.39 26.83 -1.61
C ARG A 241 12.27 25.78 -0.93
N VAL A 242 11.72 24.61 -0.63
CA VAL A 242 12.43 23.51 0.04
C VAL A 242 12.67 22.42 -0.99
N ASP A 243 13.92 22.19 -1.35
CA ASP A 243 14.29 21.09 -2.25
C ASP A 243 14.20 19.72 -1.56
N ASP A 244 14.07 18.64 -2.36
CA ASP A 244 13.87 17.30 -1.85
C ASP A 244 15.02 16.79 -0.99
N LEU A 245 16.26 17.14 -1.32
CA LEU A 245 17.44 16.70 -0.57
C LEU A 245 17.48 17.34 0.81
N SER A 246 17.21 18.65 0.89
CA SER A 246 17.15 19.39 2.15
C SER A 246 16.01 18.86 3.04
N LEU A 247 14.83 18.64 2.45
CA LEU A 247 13.70 18.07 3.18
C LEU A 247 14.01 16.65 3.68
N ARG A 248 14.61 15.81 2.83
CA ARG A 248 15.04 14.47 3.23
C ARG A 248 16.00 14.49 4.41
N LYS A 249 17.04 15.34 4.37
CA LYS A 249 17.99 15.48 5.47
C LYS A 249 17.29 15.80 6.79
N VAL A 250 16.34 16.72 6.79
CA VAL A 250 15.54 17.05 7.98
C VAL A 250 14.72 15.85 8.45
N LEU A 251 13.97 15.21 7.57
CA LEU A 251 13.09 14.10 7.95
C LEU A 251 13.87 12.88 8.46
N ILE A 252 15.01 12.55 7.84
CA ILE A 252 15.87 11.45 8.30
C ILE A 252 16.53 11.77 9.63
N SER A 253 17.08 12.99 9.82
CA SER A 253 17.72 13.39 11.07
C SER A 253 16.75 13.46 12.26
N THR A 254 15.47 13.64 12.00
CA THR A 254 14.39 13.63 13.00
C THR A 254 13.66 12.30 13.09
N GLU A 255 14.13 11.27 12.37
CA GLU A 255 13.54 9.94 12.30
C GLU A 255 12.05 9.92 11.88
N ILE A 256 11.60 10.93 11.14
CA ILE A 256 10.24 11.02 10.64
C ILE A 256 10.06 10.06 9.46
N ASN A 257 9.19 9.07 9.66
CA ASN A 257 8.79 8.10 8.64
C ASN A 257 7.39 8.44 8.09
N LEU A 258 7.30 8.55 6.76
CA LEU A 258 6.03 8.74 6.05
C LEU A 258 5.54 7.41 5.46
N GLY A 259 5.39 6.40 6.33
CA GLY A 259 5.11 5.01 5.93
C GLY A 259 3.74 4.84 5.26
N SER A 260 2.68 5.49 5.74
CA SER A 260 1.36 5.37 5.11
C SER A 260 1.29 6.04 3.73
N ILE A 261 2.09 7.08 3.50
CA ILE A 261 2.27 7.67 2.16
C ILE A 261 3.01 6.68 1.26
N SER A 262 4.08 6.02 1.75
CA SER A 262 4.76 4.94 1.03
C SER A 262 3.78 3.87 0.54
N ASP A 263 2.89 3.41 1.42
CA ASP A 263 1.94 2.33 1.14
C ASP A 263 0.94 2.71 0.04
N VAL A 264 0.38 3.92 0.08
CA VAL A 264 -0.57 4.36 -0.96
C VAL A 264 0.11 4.70 -2.28
N VAL A 265 1.35 5.20 -2.24
CA VAL A 265 2.16 5.43 -3.45
C VAL A 265 2.54 4.11 -4.09
N ALA A 266 3.01 3.12 -3.33
CA ALA A 266 3.29 1.77 -3.86
C ALA A 266 2.05 1.15 -4.50
N SER A 267 0.87 1.35 -3.89
CA SER A 267 -0.41 0.87 -4.44
C SER A 267 -0.76 1.56 -5.77
N SER A 268 -0.48 2.86 -5.92
CA SER A 268 -0.68 3.57 -7.20
C SER A 268 0.29 3.10 -8.29
N VAL A 269 1.54 2.77 -7.91
CA VAL A 269 2.50 2.15 -8.83
C VAL A 269 2.00 0.77 -9.29
N ALA A 270 1.46 -0.05 -8.36
CA ALA A 270 0.88 -1.35 -8.70
C ALA A 270 -0.26 -1.21 -9.71
N LEU A 271 -1.20 -0.31 -9.47
CA LEU A 271 -2.30 -0.02 -10.41
C LEU A 271 -1.77 0.46 -11.78
N THR A 272 -0.76 1.32 -11.80
CA THR A 272 -0.14 1.79 -13.04
C THR A 272 0.48 0.64 -13.84
N LEU A 273 1.17 -0.30 -13.17
CA LEU A 273 1.75 -1.48 -13.81
C LEU A 273 0.67 -2.44 -14.32
N VAL A 274 -0.38 -2.68 -13.54
CA VAL A 274 -1.54 -3.47 -13.95
C VAL A 274 -2.23 -2.84 -15.17
N GLU A 275 -2.46 -1.53 -15.17
CA GLU A 275 -3.05 -0.84 -16.33
C GLU A 275 -2.21 -1.02 -17.60
N ARG A 276 -0.87 -0.93 -17.50
CA ARG A 276 0.03 -1.19 -18.63
C ARG A 276 -0.05 -2.63 -19.14
N TYR A 277 -0.13 -3.59 -18.22
CA TYR A 277 -0.34 -4.99 -18.58
C TYR A 277 -1.66 -5.17 -19.35
N LEU A 278 -2.75 -4.61 -18.85
CA LEU A 278 -4.07 -4.66 -19.50
C LEU A 278 -4.07 -4.02 -20.89
N ARG A 279 -3.40 -2.88 -21.03
CA ARG A 279 -3.28 -2.21 -22.35
C ARG A 279 -2.51 -3.06 -23.36
N ARG A 280 -1.50 -3.83 -22.91
CA ARG A 280 -0.77 -4.77 -23.81
C ARG A 280 -1.66 -5.92 -24.24
N LEU A 281 -2.39 -6.54 -23.31
CA LEU A 281 -3.33 -7.62 -23.65
C LEU A 281 -4.41 -7.22 -24.67
N ARG A 282 -4.84 -5.96 -24.66
CA ARG A 282 -5.84 -5.48 -25.63
C ARG A 282 -5.28 -5.22 -27.03
N ARG A 283 -3.96 -5.14 -27.17
CA ARG A 283 -3.27 -4.90 -28.45
C ARG A 283 -2.78 -6.19 -29.12
N SER A 284 -2.66 -7.26 -28.33
CA SER A 284 -2.35 -8.62 -28.81
C SER A 284 -3.62 -9.35 -29.28
#